data_c31f6a4a91e10025841ed64a34456ca6
#
_entry.id   c31f6a4a91e10025841ed64a34456ca6
#
_cell.length_a   1.000
_cell.length_b   1.000
_cell.length_c   1.000
_cell.angle_alpha   90.00
_cell.angle_beta   90.00
_cell.angle_gamma   90.00
#
_symmetry.space_group_name_H-M   'P 1'
#
loop_
_entity.id
_entity.type
_entity.pdbx_description
1 polymer ?
#
loop_
_entity_poly.entity_id
_entity_poly.type
_entity_poly.pdbx_seq_one_letter_code
_entity_poly.pdbx_strand_id
1 'polypeptide(L)'
;MRRNWKKALCGILTGFMIATAAPAAVPELISETEVQAAINVATPAMSSIKISGRNKIIFSWKQVKGVAGYRVYRKTGNSGWKTVKNITESKNVTLTDTKVSTGVSYTYTVRAYRKSGKNTIWSRYNEKGLTAIAGLNYLTLNKTSLTLAPKKLIH
;
A
#
# COMPACT_ATOMS: atom_id res chain seq x y z
N MET A 1 -13.47 40.55 6.33
CA MET A 1 -13.37 40.83 4.88
C MET A 1 -13.12 39.53 4.13
N ARG A 2 -14.14 38.97 3.50
CA ARG A 2 -14.03 37.74 2.69
C ARG A 2 -13.90 38.16 1.24
N ARG A 3 -12.76 37.94 0.61
CA ARG A 3 -12.55 38.25 -0.82
C ARG A 3 -12.98 37.04 -1.66
N ASN A 4 -14.09 37.20 -2.35
CA ASN A 4 -14.64 36.29 -3.36
C ASN A 4 -13.76 36.30 -4.60
N TRP A 5 -13.16 35.18 -4.93
CA TRP A 5 -12.34 34.93 -6.14
C TRP A 5 -13.10 34.16 -7.24
N LYS A 6 -14.41 34.34 -7.29
CA LYS A 6 -15.18 33.76 -8.39
C LYS A 6 -15.72 34.93 -9.23
N LYS A 7 -14.96 35.35 -10.26
CA LYS A 7 -15.45 36.04 -11.46
C LYS A 7 -14.28 36.78 -12.13
N ALA A 8 -13.65 36.09 -13.10
CA ALA A 8 -13.02 36.73 -14.25
C ALA A 8 -12.49 35.63 -15.19
N LEU A 9 -13.34 35.13 -16.06
CA LEU A 9 -12.99 34.63 -17.39
C LEU A 9 -14.27 34.61 -18.22
N CYS A 10 -14.69 35.78 -18.65
CA CYS A 10 -15.66 35.91 -19.73
C CYS A 10 -15.28 37.12 -20.57
N GLY A 11 -15.08 36.89 -21.85
CA GLY A 11 -15.01 37.96 -22.86
C GLY A 11 -13.58 38.29 -23.29
N ILE A 12 -13.19 37.92 -24.48
CA ILE A 12 -13.30 38.73 -25.70
C ILE A 12 -12.86 37.84 -26.87
N LEU A 13 -13.80 37.55 -27.75
CA LEU A 13 -13.55 36.99 -29.05
C LEU A 13 -13.98 37.99 -30.09
N THR A 14 -13.08 38.78 -30.66
CA THR A 14 -13.29 39.42 -31.96
C THR A 14 -11.93 39.75 -32.56
N GLY A 15 -11.68 39.26 -33.78
CA GLY A 15 -10.53 39.70 -34.55
C GLY A 15 -10.04 38.67 -35.54
N PHE A 16 -10.75 38.57 -36.64
CA PHE A 16 -10.44 37.95 -37.91
C PHE A 16 -9.05 38.32 -38.45
N MET A 17 -8.18 37.33 -38.72
CA MET A 17 -7.11 37.41 -39.72
C MET A 17 -6.77 36.03 -40.25
N ILE A 18 -7.04 35.84 -41.55
CA ILE A 18 -6.63 34.68 -42.32
C ILE A 18 -5.14 34.83 -42.61
N ALA A 19 -4.32 33.95 -42.02
CA ALA A 19 -2.97 33.70 -42.48
C ALA A 19 -2.79 32.17 -42.57
N THR A 20 -2.58 31.70 -43.78
CA THR A 20 -2.18 30.36 -44.14
C THR A 20 -0.80 30.08 -43.51
N ALA A 21 -0.74 29.47 -42.36
CA ALA A 21 0.45 28.93 -41.76
C ALA A 21 0.20 27.44 -41.46
N ALA A 22 1.21 26.65 -41.69
CA ALA A 22 1.23 25.20 -41.44
C ALA A 22 0.63 24.81 -40.08
N PRO A 23 0.05 23.59 -39.93
CA PRO A 23 -0.55 23.19 -38.67
C PRO A 23 0.54 23.18 -37.59
N ALA A 24 0.58 24.24 -36.80
CA ALA A 24 1.28 24.21 -35.53
C ALA A 24 0.62 23.10 -34.71
N ALA A 25 1.42 22.10 -34.31
CA ALA A 25 0.97 21.05 -33.42
C ALA A 25 0.29 21.74 -32.22
N VAL A 26 -1.03 21.62 -32.14
CA VAL A 26 -1.76 22.04 -30.94
C VAL A 26 -1.19 21.27 -29.77
N PRO A 27 -0.73 21.90 -28.69
CA PRO A 27 -0.34 21.18 -27.50
C PRO A 27 -1.52 20.33 -27.07
N GLU A 28 -1.32 19.04 -27.01
CA GLU A 28 -2.31 18.07 -26.56
C GLU A 28 -2.78 18.53 -25.19
N LEU A 29 -4.06 18.92 -25.08
CA LEU A 29 -4.67 19.31 -23.81
C LEU A 29 -4.70 18.07 -22.94
N ILE A 30 -3.71 17.97 -22.06
CA ILE A 30 -3.66 16.92 -21.04
C ILE A 30 -4.94 17.11 -20.21
N SER A 31 -5.82 16.10 -20.23
CA SER A 31 -7.07 16.19 -19.50
C SER A 31 -6.79 16.29 -17.99
N GLU A 32 -7.61 17.03 -17.25
CA GLU A 32 -7.49 17.11 -15.78
C GLU A 32 -7.48 15.74 -15.11
N THR A 33 -8.16 14.77 -15.73
CA THR A 33 -8.21 13.38 -15.28
C THR A 33 -6.84 12.71 -15.40
N GLU A 34 -6.07 12.97 -16.46
CA GLU A 34 -4.72 12.41 -16.63
C GLU A 34 -3.72 13.04 -15.65
N VAL A 35 -3.83 14.35 -15.43
CA VAL A 35 -3.03 15.06 -14.44
C VAL A 35 -3.32 14.51 -13.04
N GLN A 36 -4.59 14.28 -12.71
CA GLN A 36 -5.00 13.75 -11.41
C GLN A 36 -4.52 12.30 -11.21
N ALA A 37 -4.58 11.48 -12.25
CA ALA A 37 -4.02 10.12 -12.22
C ALA A 37 -2.49 10.13 -12.05
N ALA A 38 -1.80 11.11 -12.62
CA ALA A 38 -0.37 11.30 -12.47
C ALA A 38 0.06 11.72 -11.05
N ILE A 39 -0.83 12.35 -10.26
CA ILE A 39 -0.54 12.79 -8.89
C ILE A 39 -0.81 11.67 -7.89
N ASN A 40 -1.76 10.78 -8.16
CA ASN A 40 -2.16 9.73 -7.24
C ASN A 40 -1.26 8.48 -7.37
N VAL A 41 -0.78 7.99 -6.23
CA VAL A 41 -0.09 6.69 -6.14
C VAL A 41 -1.12 5.63 -5.75
N ALA A 42 -1.24 4.57 -6.56
CA ALA A 42 -2.18 3.49 -6.28
C ALA A 42 -1.82 2.76 -4.97
N THR A 43 -2.84 2.40 -4.19
CA THR A 43 -2.67 1.60 -2.97
C THR A 43 -2.28 0.17 -3.34
N PRO A 44 -1.18 -0.39 -2.77
CA PRO A 44 -0.81 -1.77 -3.02
C PRO A 44 -1.90 -2.75 -2.57
N ALA A 45 -2.29 -3.67 -3.44
CA ALA A 45 -3.17 -4.77 -3.07
C ALA A 45 -2.35 -5.83 -2.31
N MET A 46 -2.69 -6.09 -1.06
CA MET A 46 -2.08 -7.15 -0.27
C MET A 46 -2.44 -8.51 -0.86
N SER A 47 -1.48 -9.42 -1.02
CA SER A 47 -1.69 -10.71 -1.68
C SER A 47 -1.67 -11.89 -0.71
N SER A 48 -0.74 -11.91 0.25
CA SER A 48 -0.66 -13.01 1.20
C SER A 48 0.05 -12.64 2.48
N ILE A 49 -0.26 -13.39 3.54
CA ILE A 49 0.50 -13.43 4.77
C ILE A 49 0.73 -14.89 5.14
N LYS A 50 1.97 -15.26 5.42
CA LYS A 50 2.37 -16.65 5.72
C LYS A 50 3.22 -16.68 6.98
N ILE A 51 3.04 -17.72 7.79
CA ILE A 51 3.87 -18.00 8.94
C ILE A 51 4.96 -18.99 8.50
N SER A 52 6.21 -18.70 8.85
CA SER A 52 7.36 -19.56 8.53
C SER A 52 8.17 -19.82 9.79
N GLY A 53 7.95 -20.99 10.38
CA GLY A 53 8.56 -21.33 11.67
C GLY A 53 7.90 -20.59 12.85
N ARG A 54 8.60 -20.53 13.98
CA ARG A 54 8.06 -19.97 15.23
C ARG A 54 8.00 -18.44 15.25
N ASN A 55 9.00 -17.77 14.67
CA ASN A 55 9.22 -16.34 14.81
C ASN A 55 9.44 -15.64 13.47
N LYS A 56 8.79 -16.10 12.42
CA LYS A 56 8.91 -15.51 11.09
C LYS A 56 7.54 -15.35 10.43
N ILE A 57 7.24 -14.16 9.95
CA ILE A 57 6.06 -13.87 9.14
C ILE A 57 6.53 -13.32 7.79
N ILE A 58 5.97 -13.85 6.71
CA ILE A 58 6.21 -13.41 5.35
C ILE A 58 4.94 -12.71 4.87
N PHE A 59 5.03 -11.44 4.54
CA PHE A 59 3.95 -10.60 4.06
C PHE A 59 4.24 -10.15 2.63
N SER A 60 3.28 -10.31 1.72
CA SER A 60 3.44 -10.00 0.30
C SER A 60 2.28 -9.17 -0.23
N TRP A 61 2.56 -8.38 -1.29
CA TRP A 61 1.58 -7.54 -1.98
C TRP A 61 1.83 -7.54 -3.49
N LYS A 62 0.88 -6.99 -4.26
CA LYS A 62 1.04 -6.85 -5.71
C LYS A 62 1.88 -5.60 -6.02
N GLN A 63 2.75 -5.72 -7.02
CA GLN A 63 3.55 -4.60 -7.50
C GLN A 63 2.66 -3.47 -8.01
N VAL A 64 3.00 -2.24 -7.66
CA VAL A 64 2.39 -1.02 -8.20
C VAL A 64 3.35 -0.44 -9.24
N LYS A 65 2.85 -0.13 -10.42
CA LYS A 65 3.65 0.47 -11.49
C LYS A 65 3.97 1.94 -11.17
N GLY A 66 5.14 2.41 -11.59
CA GLY A 66 5.53 3.82 -11.49
C GLY A 66 5.86 4.30 -10.07
N VAL A 67 6.08 3.39 -9.10
CA VAL A 67 6.50 3.74 -7.74
C VAL A 67 7.99 3.55 -7.54
N ALA A 68 8.56 4.30 -6.59
CA ALA A 68 9.95 4.18 -6.20
C ALA A 68 10.16 3.05 -5.17
N GLY A 69 9.13 2.74 -4.40
CA GLY A 69 9.23 1.71 -3.37
C GLY A 69 8.02 1.68 -2.46
N TYR A 70 8.20 1.06 -1.29
CA TYR A 70 7.13 0.79 -0.34
C TYR A 70 7.57 1.08 1.10
N ARG A 71 6.59 1.31 1.97
CA ARG A 71 6.77 1.29 3.42
C ARG A 71 5.78 0.32 4.03
N VAL A 72 6.30 -0.64 4.76
CA VAL A 72 5.49 -1.66 5.44
C VAL A 72 5.32 -1.28 6.90
N TYR A 73 4.10 -1.43 7.38
CA TYR A 73 3.71 -1.17 8.77
C TYR A 73 3.19 -2.44 9.41
N ARG A 74 3.30 -2.48 10.73
CA ARG A 74 2.79 -3.56 11.58
C ARG A 74 2.15 -2.98 12.82
N LYS A 75 1.11 -3.64 13.32
CA LYS A 75 0.53 -3.41 14.64
C LYS A 75 0.26 -4.72 15.36
N THR A 76 0.12 -4.66 16.68
CA THR A 76 -0.30 -5.76 17.55
C THR A 76 -1.55 -5.35 18.29
N GLY A 77 -2.60 -6.18 18.28
CA GLY A 77 -3.88 -5.86 18.90
C GLY A 77 -4.39 -4.48 18.49
N ASN A 78 -4.76 -3.67 19.47
CA ASN A 78 -5.28 -2.31 19.28
C ASN A 78 -4.19 -1.22 19.22
N SER A 79 -2.90 -1.60 19.13
CA SER A 79 -1.82 -0.62 19.01
C SER A 79 -1.88 0.14 17.69
N GLY A 80 -1.25 1.33 17.66
CA GLY A 80 -1.06 2.08 16.42
C GLY A 80 -0.09 1.39 15.44
N TRP A 81 -0.16 1.79 14.18
CA TRP A 81 0.75 1.33 13.13
C TRP A 81 2.18 1.80 13.37
N LYS A 82 3.13 0.85 13.37
CA LYS A 82 4.57 1.11 13.47
C LYS A 82 5.26 0.70 12.16
N THR A 83 6.20 1.52 11.69
CA THR A 83 7.01 1.18 10.51
C THR A 83 7.91 0.00 10.81
N VAL A 84 7.85 -1.03 9.96
CA VAL A 84 8.73 -2.21 10.02
C VAL A 84 9.89 -2.05 9.05
N LYS A 85 9.60 -1.66 7.81
CA LYS A 85 10.60 -1.60 6.75
C LYS A 85 10.27 -0.52 5.72
N ASN A 86 11.30 0.21 5.28
CA ASN A 86 11.29 0.97 4.04
C ASN A 86 11.96 0.13 2.95
N ILE A 87 11.31 0.00 1.80
CA ILE A 87 11.77 -0.75 0.64
C ILE A 87 11.93 0.24 -0.50
N THR A 88 13.13 0.40 -1.00
CA THR A 88 13.49 1.38 -2.03
C THR A 88 13.40 0.80 -3.45
N GLU A 89 13.09 -0.46 -3.57
CA GLU A 89 12.97 -1.18 -4.85
C GLU A 89 11.51 -1.51 -5.14
N SER A 90 10.98 -0.99 -6.22
CA SER A 90 9.57 -1.21 -6.62
C SER A 90 9.25 -2.66 -7.01
N LYS A 91 10.25 -3.45 -7.36
CA LYS A 91 10.10 -4.88 -7.68
C LYS A 91 10.05 -5.77 -6.43
N ASN A 92 10.54 -5.28 -5.29
CA ASN A 92 10.52 -6.04 -4.05
C ASN A 92 9.14 -5.88 -3.39
N VAL A 93 8.32 -6.90 -3.49
CA VAL A 93 6.91 -6.93 -3.05
C VAL A 93 6.68 -7.90 -1.90
N THR A 94 7.74 -8.21 -1.15
CA THR A 94 7.70 -9.13 -0.01
C THR A 94 8.51 -8.59 1.14
N LEU A 95 7.99 -8.76 2.35
CA LEU A 95 8.69 -8.52 3.61
C LEU A 95 8.77 -9.85 4.37
N THR A 96 9.97 -10.20 4.84
CA THR A 96 10.17 -11.21 5.87
C THR A 96 10.44 -10.51 7.20
N ASP A 97 9.51 -10.62 8.15
CA ASP A 97 9.64 -10.09 9.49
C ASP A 97 10.04 -11.22 10.46
N THR A 98 11.25 -11.09 11.02
CA THR A 98 11.80 -12.03 12.02
C THR A 98 11.73 -11.47 13.45
N LYS A 99 11.22 -10.23 13.60
CA LYS A 99 11.07 -9.57 14.91
C LYS A 99 9.65 -9.76 15.44
N VAL A 100 9.21 -11.02 15.46
CA VAL A 100 7.89 -11.42 15.95
C VAL A 100 8.03 -12.49 17.02
N SER A 101 7.12 -12.49 17.99
CA SER A 101 7.09 -13.45 19.11
C SER A 101 5.99 -14.48 18.88
N THR A 102 6.30 -15.76 19.13
CA THR A 102 5.34 -16.87 19.04
C THR A 102 4.09 -16.59 19.88
N GLY A 103 2.92 -16.91 19.33
CA GLY A 103 1.62 -16.72 19.98
C GLY A 103 1.05 -15.29 19.87
N VAL A 104 1.83 -14.31 19.36
CA VAL A 104 1.38 -12.93 19.22
C VAL A 104 0.75 -12.70 17.86
N SER A 105 -0.39 -12.02 17.85
CA SER A 105 -1.11 -11.61 16.64
C SER A 105 -0.53 -10.31 16.08
N TYR A 106 -0.15 -10.34 14.82
CA TYR A 106 0.41 -9.20 14.09
C TYR A 106 -0.43 -8.90 12.86
N THR A 107 -0.78 -7.62 12.68
CA THR A 107 -1.46 -7.13 11.47
C THR A 107 -0.51 -6.27 10.67
N TYR A 108 -0.43 -6.51 9.36
CA TYR A 108 0.45 -5.80 8.42
C TYR A 108 -0.34 -5.02 7.40
N THR A 109 0.22 -3.89 6.98
CA THR A 109 -0.23 -3.11 5.83
C THR A 109 0.96 -2.47 5.12
N VAL A 110 0.74 -1.96 3.92
CA VAL A 110 1.78 -1.41 3.07
C VAL A 110 1.29 -0.17 2.32
N ARG A 111 2.16 0.82 2.18
CA ARG A 111 1.98 1.99 1.30
C ARG A 111 3.04 1.97 0.22
N ALA A 112 2.66 2.39 -0.98
CA ALA A 112 3.60 2.71 -2.04
C ALA A 112 3.98 4.18 -2.00
N TYR A 113 5.16 4.52 -2.54
CA TYR A 113 5.55 5.91 -2.71
C TYR A 113 6.26 6.15 -4.04
N ARG A 114 6.15 7.38 -4.52
CA ARG A 114 6.82 7.90 -5.70
C ARG A 114 7.58 9.17 -5.33
N LYS A 115 8.71 9.40 -5.99
CA LYS A 115 9.44 10.67 -5.91
C LYS A 115 8.94 11.61 -6.99
N SER A 116 8.74 12.87 -6.62
CA SER A 116 8.41 13.96 -7.53
C SER A 116 9.29 15.16 -7.16
N GLY A 117 10.42 15.29 -7.84
CA GLY A 117 11.48 16.20 -7.44
C GLY A 117 11.96 15.91 -6.01
N LYS A 118 11.93 16.92 -5.14
CA LYS A 118 12.29 16.78 -3.71
C LYS A 118 11.18 16.17 -2.85
N ASN A 119 9.95 16.04 -3.38
CA ASN A 119 8.79 15.57 -2.63
C ASN A 119 8.61 14.05 -2.73
N THR A 120 7.97 13.48 -1.72
CA THR A 120 7.54 12.08 -1.72
C THR A 120 6.02 12.03 -1.66
N ILE A 121 5.42 11.45 -2.68
CA ILE A 121 3.96 11.25 -2.78
C ILE A 121 3.66 9.82 -2.34
N TRP A 122 2.75 9.69 -1.39
CA TRP A 122 2.39 8.41 -0.77
C TRP A 122 1.00 7.95 -1.23
N SER A 123 0.84 6.65 -1.44
CA SER A 123 -0.47 6.05 -1.59
C SER A 123 -1.24 6.08 -0.25
N ARG A 124 -2.53 5.81 -0.30
CA ARG A 124 -3.27 5.32 0.87
C ARG A 124 -2.76 3.92 1.25
N TYR A 125 -3.22 3.38 2.37
CA TYR A 125 -2.99 2.00 2.78
C TYR A 125 -4.32 1.37 3.21
N ASN A 126 -4.36 0.04 3.19
CA ASN A 126 -5.53 -0.68 3.67
C ASN A 126 -5.48 -0.76 5.20
N GLU A 127 -6.42 -0.10 5.88
CA GLU A 127 -6.46 -0.01 7.34
C GLU A 127 -6.81 -1.34 8.01
N LYS A 128 -7.55 -2.21 7.32
CA LYS A 128 -7.86 -3.55 7.81
C LYS A 128 -6.60 -4.40 7.94
N GLY A 129 -5.69 -4.32 6.95
CA GLY A 129 -4.47 -5.12 6.92
C GLY A 129 -4.70 -6.62 6.71
N LEU A 130 -3.61 -7.40 6.76
CA LEU A 130 -3.64 -8.87 6.87
C LEU A 130 -3.04 -9.28 8.21
N THR A 131 -3.68 -10.23 8.89
CA THR A 131 -3.31 -10.66 10.25
C THR A 131 -2.81 -12.10 10.24
N ALA A 132 -1.75 -12.35 11.02
CA ALA A 132 -1.26 -13.69 11.33
C ALA A 132 -0.80 -13.76 12.79
N ILE A 133 -0.92 -14.96 13.39
CA ILE A 133 -0.38 -15.26 14.72
C ILE A 133 0.93 -15.99 14.54
N ALA A 134 2.04 -15.39 14.98
CA ALA A 134 3.37 -15.97 14.80
C ALA A 134 3.47 -17.36 15.48
N GLY A 135 4.05 -18.33 14.77
CA GLY A 135 4.27 -19.68 15.27
C GLY A 135 3.04 -20.60 15.28
N LEU A 136 1.86 -20.14 14.91
CA LEU A 136 0.63 -20.96 14.99
C LEU A 136 0.69 -22.19 14.08
N ASN A 137 1.19 -22.05 12.85
CA ASN A 137 1.30 -23.18 11.91
C ASN A 137 2.32 -24.24 12.33
N TYR A 138 3.25 -23.90 13.21
CA TYR A 138 4.21 -24.86 13.73
C TYR A 138 3.58 -25.87 14.72
N LEU A 139 2.52 -25.44 15.40
CA LEU A 139 1.80 -26.28 16.37
C LEU A 139 0.81 -27.24 15.70
N THR A 140 0.34 -26.90 14.47
CA THR A 140 -0.70 -27.66 13.76
C THR A 140 -0.11 -28.79 12.91
N LEU A 141 1.14 -28.71 12.46
CA LEU A 141 1.72 -29.63 11.49
C LEU A 141 2.42 -30.86 12.11
N ASN A 142 2.63 -30.90 13.43
CA ASN A 142 3.33 -32.03 14.07
C ASN A 142 2.41 -33.02 14.76
N LYS A 143 1.09 -32.92 14.62
CA LYS A 143 0.15 -33.91 15.19
C LYS A 143 -0.93 -34.27 14.19
N THR A 144 -0.63 -35.21 13.33
CA THR A 144 -1.63 -35.97 12.54
C THR A 144 -2.40 -36.97 13.41
N SER A 145 -2.04 -37.14 14.67
CA SER A 145 -2.82 -37.92 15.63
C SER A 145 -2.75 -37.27 17.00
N LEU A 146 -3.83 -36.66 17.44
CA LEU A 146 -4.08 -36.32 18.83
C LEU A 146 -4.80 -37.50 19.47
N THR A 147 -4.06 -38.44 19.99
CA THR A 147 -4.64 -39.49 20.85
C THR A 147 -4.89 -38.86 22.21
N LEU A 148 -6.14 -38.46 22.46
CA LEU A 148 -6.60 -38.10 23.80
C LEU A 148 -6.63 -39.39 24.62
N ALA A 149 -5.67 -39.57 25.50
CA ALA A 149 -5.75 -40.62 26.49
C ALA A 149 -7.00 -40.42 27.34
N PRO A 150 -7.89 -41.42 27.50
CA PRO A 150 -9.06 -41.28 28.34
C PRO A 150 -8.62 -40.95 29.78
N LYS A 151 -9.21 -39.85 30.30
CA LYS A 151 -9.03 -39.46 31.70
C LYS A 151 -9.60 -40.59 32.57
N LYS A 152 -8.71 -41.35 33.24
CA LYS A 152 -9.14 -42.36 34.21
C LYS A 152 -9.98 -41.70 35.30
N LEU A 153 -11.29 -41.99 35.32
CA LEU A 153 -12.09 -41.63 36.47
C LEU A 153 -11.65 -42.48 37.66
N ILE A 154 -11.17 -41.81 38.68
CA ILE A 154 -10.90 -42.42 39.97
C ILE A 154 -12.22 -42.29 40.76
N HIS A 155 -12.81 -43.46 41.04
CA HIS A 155 -13.91 -43.58 42.00
C HIS A 155 -13.36 -43.67 43.41
#